data_7dc0225acde0997f138f9116f87fddae
#
_entry.id   7dc0225acde0997f138f9116f87fddae
#
_cell.length_a   1.000
_cell.length_b   1.000
_cell.length_c   1.000
_cell.angle_alpha   90.00
_cell.angle_beta   90.00
_cell.angle_gamma   90.00
#
_symmetry.space_group_name_H-M   'P 1'
#
loop_
_entity.id
_entity.type
_entity.pdbx_description
1 polymer ?
#
loop_
_entity_poly.entity_id
_entity_poly.type
_entity_poly.pdbx_seq_one_letter_code
_entity_poly.pdbx_strand_id
1 'polypeptide(L)'
;MTSAPRTLYDKLWDAHVVVPESDSAPAVLYIDLHLIHEVTSPQAFTELRARGLAPRRPDRTKATMDHSTPTLPAGADGKLPYASAASEAQVATLARNCAEYGIELFDMASDNRGIVHVIAPEQGFTQPGMTIVCGDSHTSTHGAFGSLAFGIGTSEVGHVLATQCLLQRKAKTFAITVDGALAPGVGAKDVVLHIIGVIGVNGGTGHVIEFRGSTIEAMDMEQRMTLCNMSIEAGARAGMVAPDQVTFDFVANTPRGPKGADFDAAVARWQQLRSDEGARFDSEVHIDAADIRPTLTWGTHPGTAIAVDAPIPAANDAAAQKGLDYMHFQSGKALAGTPVDVVFVGSCTNGRLSDMREVAQVLRGRHVADGVRMLVVPGSEIVKRQAEAEGIHEIVRAAGAEWREPGCSMCIAMNGDLVAPGQLAVSTSNRNFEGRQGPGSRTLLASPMSAAWAAVKGEVADTRELFAQEVA
;
A
#
# COMPACT_ATOMS: atom_id res chain seq x y z
N MET A 1 -31.32 -5.15 27.60
CA MET A 1 -30.76 -3.84 27.27
C MET A 1 -30.01 -4.04 25.95
N THR A 2 -30.45 -3.38 24.88
CA THR A 2 -29.70 -3.38 23.61
C THR A 2 -28.38 -2.64 23.85
N SER A 3 -27.25 -3.27 23.58
CA SER A 3 -25.95 -2.60 23.65
C SER A 3 -25.95 -1.40 22.72
N ALA A 4 -25.20 -0.34 23.05
CA ALA A 4 -25.05 0.80 22.17
C ALA A 4 -24.46 0.35 20.81
N PRO A 5 -24.89 0.96 19.68
CA PRO A 5 -24.31 0.66 18.37
C PRO A 5 -22.79 0.86 18.36
N ARG A 6 -22.06 -0.07 17.74
CA ARG A 6 -20.59 -0.13 17.74
C ARG A 6 -20.05 -0.04 16.34
N THR A 7 -18.93 0.67 16.16
CA THR A 7 -18.18 0.69 14.90
C THR A 7 -17.45 -0.63 14.67
N LEU A 8 -17.04 -0.90 13.42
CA LEU A 8 -16.14 -2.01 13.10
C LEU A 8 -14.89 -1.99 14.00
N TYR A 9 -14.29 -0.82 14.17
CA TYR A 9 -13.11 -0.65 15.02
C TYR A 9 -13.39 -1.01 16.48
N ASP A 10 -14.53 -0.59 17.07
CA ASP A 10 -14.89 -0.94 18.44
C ASP A 10 -15.00 -2.46 18.61
N LYS A 11 -15.64 -3.14 17.66
CA LYS A 11 -15.80 -4.59 17.70
C LYS A 11 -14.46 -5.32 17.68
N LEU A 12 -13.55 -4.89 16.80
CA LEU A 12 -12.20 -5.45 16.69
C LEU A 12 -11.36 -5.17 17.93
N TRP A 13 -11.37 -3.93 18.39
CA TRP A 13 -10.63 -3.53 19.59
C TRP A 13 -11.04 -4.37 20.78
N ASP A 14 -12.33 -4.41 21.09
CA ASP A 14 -12.83 -5.10 22.29
C ASP A 14 -12.63 -6.62 22.22
N ALA A 15 -12.60 -7.21 21.03
CA ALA A 15 -12.31 -8.64 20.85
C ALA A 15 -10.84 -9.00 21.13
N HIS A 16 -9.91 -8.04 21.08
CA HIS A 16 -8.47 -8.28 21.19
C HIS A 16 -7.82 -7.67 22.45
N VAL A 17 -8.55 -6.88 23.22
CA VAL A 17 -8.04 -6.33 24.48
C VAL A 17 -7.89 -7.44 25.52
N VAL A 18 -6.66 -7.70 25.92
CA VAL A 18 -6.29 -8.65 27.02
C VAL A 18 -6.34 -7.95 28.36
N VAL A 19 -5.83 -6.71 28.42
CA VAL A 19 -5.91 -5.86 29.61
C VAL A 19 -6.44 -4.49 29.15
N PRO A 20 -7.56 -4.01 29.69
CA PRO A 20 -8.11 -2.71 29.37
C PRO A 20 -7.13 -1.57 29.69
N GLU A 21 -7.21 -0.48 28.94
CA GLU A 21 -6.49 0.73 29.25
C GLU A 21 -7.02 1.41 30.53
N SER A 22 -6.15 2.16 31.16
CA SER A 22 -6.47 3.01 32.30
C SER A 22 -5.85 4.40 32.11
N ASP A 23 -6.14 5.32 33.01
CA ASP A 23 -5.55 6.67 32.97
C ASP A 23 -4.00 6.61 32.97
N SER A 24 -3.42 5.63 33.67
CA SER A 24 -1.97 5.48 33.86
C SER A 24 -1.29 4.53 32.88
N ALA A 25 -2.04 3.66 32.16
CA ALA A 25 -1.47 2.62 31.30
C ALA A 25 -2.29 2.40 30.03
N PRO A 26 -1.64 2.17 28.86
CA PRO A 26 -2.31 1.74 27.66
C PRO A 26 -2.91 0.34 27.82
N ALA A 27 -3.84 -0.04 26.92
CA ALA A 27 -4.34 -1.39 26.84
C ALA A 27 -3.24 -2.36 26.36
N VAL A 28 -3.36 -3.63 26.76
CA VAL A 28 -2.61 -4.74 26.17
C VAL A 28 -3.49 -5.37 25.09
N LEU A 29 -3.05 -5.29 23.86
CA LEU A 29 -3.77 -5.81 22.69
C LEU A 29 -3.10 -7.10 22.21
N TYR A 30 -3.87 -8.18 22.03
CA TYR A 30 -3.38 -9.41 21.39
C TYR A 30 -3.22 -9.20 19.89
N ILE A 31 -2.18 -9.82 19.30
CA ILE A 31 -1.87 -9.73 17.87
C ILE A 31 -2.04 -11.10 17.24
N ASP A 32 -2.95 -11.22 16.24
CA ASP A 32 -3.23 -12.47 15.55
C ASP A 32 -2.17 -12.85 14.52
N LEU A 33 -1.62 -11.84 13.83
CA LEU A 33 -0.61 -12.04 12.79
C LEU A 33 0.50 -10.98 12.90
N HIS A 34 1.73 -11.44 12.95
CA HIS A 34 2.91 -10.60 12.90
C HIS A 34 3.66 -10.83 11.58
N LEU A 35 3.74 -9.79 10.76
CA LEU A 35 4.50 -9.81 9.51
C LEU A 35 5.87 -9.17 9.74
N ILE A 36 6.92 -9.77 9.18
CA ILE A 36 8.29 -9.25 9.29
C ILE A 36 9.02 -9.31 7.95
N HIS A 37 9.99 -8.44 7.79
CA HIS A 37 10.87 -8.39 6.62
C HIS A 37 12.31 -8.02 7.03
N GLU A 38 13.25 -8.00 6.08
CA GLU A 38 14.68 -7.91 6.35
C GLU A 38 15.14 -6.57 6.91
N VAL A 39 14.36 -5.48 6.78
CA VAL A 39 14.81 -4.14 7.18
C VAL A 39 14.57 -3.88 8.67
N THR A 40 13.40 -4.22 9.21
CA THR A 40 12.99 -3.83 10.56
C THR A 40 13.11 -4.94 11.60
N SER A 41 13.34 -6.19 11.21
CA SER A 41 13.40 -7.34 12.11
C SER A 41 14.78 -7.68 12.70
N PRO A 42 15.94 -7.39 12.06
CA PRO A 42 17.24 -7.89 12.55
C PRO A 42 17.58 -7.44 13.97
N GLN A 43 17.33 -6.16 14.29
CA GLN A 43 17.60 -5.62 15.62
C GLN A 43 16.70 -6.25 16.69
N ALA A 44 15.42 -6.52 16.35
CA ALA A 44 14.48 -7.16 17.26
C ALA A 44 14.97 -8.57 17.65
N PHE A 45 15.45 -9.37 16.71
CA PHE A 45 16.04 -10.69 17.00
C PHE A 45 17.32 -10.59 17.82
N THR A 46 18.17 -9.59 17.57
CA THR A 46 19.38 -9.35 18.38
C THR A 46 19.01 -9.07 19.83
N GLU A 47 17.98 -8.27 20.06
CA GLU A 47 17.51 -7.96 21.43
C GLU A 47 16.89 -9.17 22.12
N LEU A 48 16.11 -10.01 21.41
CA LEU A 48 15.59 -11.25 21.96
C LEU A 48 16.71 -12.16 22.44
N ARG A 49 17.74 -12.39 21.62
CA ARG A 49 18.91 -13.19 22.01
C ARG A 49 19.63 -12.63 23.25
N ALA A 50 19.87 -11.33 23.27
CA ALA A 50 20.52 -10.66 24.40
C ALA A 50 19.77 -10.85 25.74
N ARG A 51 18.45 -11.01 25.65
CA ARG A 51 17.56 -11.24 26.81
C ARG A 51 17.27 -12.73 27.08
N GLY A 52 17.81 -13.65 26.29
CA GLY A 52 17.49 -15.07 26.39
C GLY A 52 16.03 -15.41 26.07
N LEU A 53 15.39 -14.61 25.22
CA LEU A 53 14.00 -14.78 24.81
C LEU A 53 13.93 -15.41 23.41
N ALA A 54 12.82 -16.09 23.13
CA ALA A 54 12.48 -16.61 21.82
C ALA A 54 11.09 -16.09 21.39
N PRO A 55 10.78 -16.09 20.08
CA PRO A 55 9.43 -15.78 19.60
C PRO A 55 8.39 -16.70 20.24
N ARG A 56 7.35 -16.08 20.81
CA ARG A 56 6.29 -16.82 21.52
C ARG A 56 5.41 -17.63 20.60
N ARG A 57 5.13 -17.08 19.42
CA ARG A 57 4.23 -17.68 18.41
C ARG A 57 4.85 -17.61 17.01
N PRO A 58 5.90 -18.41 16.73
CA PRO A 58 6.48 -18.43 15.38
C PRO A 58 5.47 -18.87 14.31
N ASP A 59 4.45 -19.65 14.66
CA ASP A 59 3.34 -20.04 13.80
C ASP A 59 2.46 -18.83 13.37
N ARG A 60 2.42 -17.77 14.18
CA ARG A 60 1.68 -16.51 13.91
C ARG A 60 2.58 -15.42 13.31
N THR A 61 3.84 -15.72 13.06
CA THR A 61 4.78 -14.81 12.43
C THR A 61 5.09 -15.31 11.00
N LYS A 62 5.03 -14.40 10.02
CA LYS A 62 5.36 -14.70 8.61
C LYS A 62 6.39 -13.70 8.12
N ALA A 63 7.36 -14.17 7.36
CA ALA A 63 8.49 -13.38 6.90
C ALA A 63 8.61 -13.40 5.38
N THR A 64 9.05 -12.28 4.80
CA THR A 64 9.40 -12.18 3.38
C THR A 64 10.59 -11.26 3.17
N MET A 65 11.19 -11.31 1.99
CA MET A 65 12.28 -10.45 1.54
C MET A 65 11.77 -9.57 0.42
N ASP A 66 11.71 -8.25 0.61
CA ASP A 66 11.03 -7.34 -0.31
C ASP A 66 11.69 -5.97 -0.55
N HIS A 67 12.42 -5.42 0.43
CA HIS A 67 12.97 -4.06 0.36
C HIS A 67 14.38 -4.00 -0.24
N SER A 68 15.26 -4.88 0.22
CA SER A 68 16.68 -4.91 -0.16
C SER A 68 16.97 -5.91 -1.30
N THR A 69 15.91 -6.42 -1.94
CA THR A 69 16.02 -7.44 -2.98
C THR A 69 16.14 -6.81 -4.37
N PRO A 70 17.00 -7.37 -5.25
CA PRO A 70 17.11 -6.92 -6.63
C PRO A 70 15.83 -7.21 -7.41
N THR A 71 15.49 -6.33 -8.34
CA THR A 71 14.39 -6.48 -9.31
C THR A 71 14.91 -6.78 -10.74
N LEU A 72 16.20 -7.01 -10.88
CA LEU A 72 16.80 -7.56 -12.08
C LEU A 72 17.02 -9.07 -11.90
N PRO A 73 16.93 -9.86 -12.99
CA PRO A 73 17.18 -11.28 -12.92
C PRO A 73 18.66 -11.57 -12.55
N ALA A 74 18.92 -12.80 -12.13
CA ALA A 74 20.29 -13.25 -11.90
C ALA A 74 21.17 -13.09 -13.15
N GLY A 75 22.41 -12.68 -12.94
CA GLY A 75 23.40 -12.57 -14.00
C GLY A 75 23.76 -13.92 -14.63
N ALA A 76 24.56 -13.90 -15.67
CA ALA A 76 25.04 -15.12 -16.36
C ALA A 76 25.87 -16.05 -15.43
N ASP A 77 26.40 -15.52 -14.33
CA ASP A 77 27.10 -16.27 -13.28
C ASP A 77 26.15 -16.87 -12.22
N GLY A 78 24.84 -16.70 -12.38
CA GLY A 78 23.79 -17.15 -11.47
C GLY A 78 23.64 -16.28 -10.20
N LYS A 79 24.37 -15.17 -10.09
CA LYS A 79 24.28 -14.29 -8.91
C LYS A 79 23.21 -13.23 -9.08
N LEU A 80 22.50 -12.99 -7.99
CA LEU A 80 21.55 -11.88 -7.90
C LEU A 80 22.29 -10.54 -7.77
N PRO A 81 21.92 -9.50 -8.54
CA PRO A 81 22.59 -8.21 -8.55
C PRO A 81 22.15 -7.32 -7.39
N TYR A 82 22.55 -7.65 -6.16
CA TYR A 82 22.27 -6.81 -4.99
C TYR A 82 22.92 -5.44 -5.14
N ALA A 83 22.22 -4.39 -4.70
CA ALA A 83 22.72 -3.01 -4.75
C ALA A 83 24.01 -2.82 -3.92
N SER A 84 24.19 -3.60 -2.86
CA SER A 84 25.35 -3.56 -1.99
C SER A 84 25.51 -4.86 -1.20
N ALA A 85 26.72 -5.10 -0.69
CA ALA A 85 26.96 -6.18 0.27
C ALA A 85 26.12 -6.05 1.55
N ALA A 86 25.75 -4.83 1.93
CA ALA A 86 24.86 -4.58 3.08
C ALA A 86 23.43 -5.09 2.78
N SER A 87 22.90 -4.85 1.59
CA SER A 87 21.60 -5.36 1.15
C SER A 87 21.55 -6.88 1.17
N GLU A 88 22.58 -7.54 0.62
CA GLU A 88 22.71 -8.99 0.65
C GLU A 88 22.79 -9.52 2.10
N ALA A 89 23.56 -8.87 2.97
CA ALA A 89 23.70 -9.24 4.37
C ALA A 89 22.39 -9.12 5.16
N GLN A 90 21.55 -8.11 4.86
CA GLN A 90 20.22 -7.96 5.48
C GLN A 90 19.32 -9.15 5.13
N VAL A 91 19.23 -9.48 3.84
CA VAL A 91 18.45 -10.62 3.34
C VAL A 91 18.93 -11.94 3.97
N ALA A 92 20.25 -12.19 3.99
CA ALA A 92 20.84 -13.36 4.62
C ALA A 92 20.60 -13.42 6.14
N THR A 93 20.53 -12.26 6.81
CA THR A 93 20.27 -12.19 8.26
C THR A 93 18.84 -12.57 8.59
N LEU A 94 17.86 -12.13 7.79
CA LEU A 94 16.48 -12.56 7.95
C LEU A 94 16.36 -14.08 7.79
N ALA A 95 17.00 -14.67 6.76
CA ALA A 95 16.97 -16.12 6.54
C ALA A 95 17.50 -16.88 7.76
N ARG A 96 18.65 -16.48 8.31
CA ARG A 96 19.22 -17.08 9.52
C ARG A 96 18.27 -16.97 10.72
N ASN A 97 17.69 -15.79 10.94
CA ASN A 97 16.77 -15.57 12.06
C ASN A 97 15.52 -16.44 11.96
N CYS A 98 14.94 -16.53 10.76
CA CYS A 98 13.75 -17.35 10.52
C CYS A 98 14.06 -18.85 10.72
N ALA A 99 15.20 -19.33 10.23
CA ALA A 99 15.63 -20.71 10.40
C ALA A 99 15.88 -21.05 11.88
N GLU A 100 16.52 -20.14 12.64
CA GLU A 100 16.80 -20.32 14.06
C GLU A 100 15.52 -20.51 14.90
N TYR A 101 14.47 -19.76 14.57
CA TYR A 101 13.24 -19.75 15.38
C TYR A 101 12.06 -20.47 14.75
N GLY A 102 12.23 -21.15 13.61
CA GLY A 102 11.16 -21.87 12.92
C GLY A 102 10.05 -20.98 12.38
N ILE A 103 10.39 -19.76 11.96
CA ILE A 103 9.45 -18.81 11.34
C ILE A 103 9.36 -19.10 9.83
N GLU A 104 8.14 -19.20 9.30
CA GLU A 104 7.91 -19.38 7.88
C GLU A 104 8.41 -18.17 7.09
N LEU A 105 9.31 -18.41 6.14
CA LEU A 105 9.96 -17.42 5.32
C LEU A 105 9.67 -17.67 3.83
N PHE A 106 9.20 -16.63 3.14
CA PHE A 106 9.14 -16.54 1.69
C PHE A 106 10.44 -15.87 1.21
N ASP A 107 11.48 -16.70 1.02
CA ASP A 107 12.82 -16.27 0.64
C ASP A 107 12.97 -16.00 -0.86
N MET A 108 14.19 -15.66 -1.29
CA MET A 108 14.52 -15.36 -2.70
C MET A 108 14.28 -16.53 -3.67
N ALA A 109 14.20 -17.75 -3.19
CA ALA A 109 13.94 -18.95 -4.00
C ALA A 109 12.44 -19.36 -3.97
N SER A 110 11.63 -18.69 -3.17
CA SER A 110 10.20 -19.01 -3.03
C SER A 110 9.38 -18.49 -4.20
N ASP A 111 8.60 -19.37 -4.83
CA ASP A 111 7.61 -19.01 -5.85
C ASP A 111 6.46 -18.11 -5.33
N ASN A 112 6.40 -17.89 -4.04
CA ASN A 112 5.40 -17.04 -3.37
C ASN A 112 6.03 -15.82 -2.70
N ARG A 113 7.29 -15.47 -3.03
CA ARG A 113 7.95 -14.27 -2.54
C ARG A 113 7.31 -13.01 -3.10
N GLY A 114 7.43 -11.93 -2.38
CA GLY A 114 6.98 -10.61 -2.81
C GLY A 114 6.88 -9.64 -1.64
N ILE A 115 6.30 -8.50 -1.91
CA ILE A 115 6.08 -7.43 -0.93
C ILE A 115 5.19 -7.96 0.18
N VAL A 116 5.57 -7.73 1.42
CA VAL A 116 4.90 -8.26 2.63
C VAL A 116 3.39 -7.99 2.65
N HIS A 117 2.96 -6.80 2.18
CA HIS A 117 1.55 -6.40 2.12
C HIS A 117 0.83 -6.86 0.85
N VAL A 118 1.52 -7.57 -0.05
CA VAL A 118 0.94 -8.24 -1.20
C VAL A 118 0.80 -9.74 -0.93
N ILE A 119 1.87 -10.40 -0.47
CA ILE A 119 1.84 -11.85 -0.25
C ILE A 119 0.92 -12.28 0.88
N ALA A 120 0.78 -11.50 1.96
CA ALA A 120 -0.04 -11.94 3.09
C ALA A 120 -1.54 -12.04 2.73
N PRO A 121 -2.15 -11.08 1.99
CA PRO A 121 -3.45 -11.26 1.36
C PRO A 121 -3.52 -12.44 0.39
N GLU A 122 -2.59 -12.54 -0.56
CA GLU A 122 -2.58 -13.59 -1.59
C GLU A 122 -2.52 -14.99 -1.03
N GLN A 123 -1.78 -15.18 0.06
CA GLN A 123 -1.68 -16.46 0.74
C GLN A 123 -2.88 -16.78 1.64
N GLY A 124 -3.74 -15.78 1.93
CA GLY A 124 -4.88 -15.92 2.84
C GLY A 124 -4.50 -15.85 4.32
N PHE A 125 -3.33 -15.29 4.65
CA PHE A 125 -2.97 -15.00 6.04
C PHE A 125 -3.79 -13.85 6.60
N THR A 126 -4.15 -12.87 5.77
CA THR A 126 -5.02 -11.75 6.12
C THR A 126 -6.48 -12.19 6.04
N GLN A 127 -7.19 -12.11 7.16
CA GLN A 127 -8.60 -12.47 7.23
C GLN A 127 -9.38 -11.44 8.04
N PRO A 128 -10.69 -11.27 7.78
CA PRO A 128 -11.53 -10.36 8.55
C PRO A 128 -11.50 -10.66 10.04
N GLY A 129 -11.50 -9.62 10.84
CA GLY A 129 -11.58 -9.74 12.29
C GLY A 129 -10.22 -9.85 13.01
N MET A 130 -9.11 -9.91 12.29
CA MET A 130 -7.77 -10.08 12.88
C MET A 130 -7.14 -8.74 13.28
N THR A 131 -6.20 -8.82 14.23
CA THR A 131 -5.19 -7.78 14.47
C THR A 131 -3.89 -8.16 13.79
N ILE A 132 -3.32 -7.24 12.97
CA ILE A 132 -2.13 -7.50 12.15
C ILE A 132 -1.13 -6.38 12.33
N VAL A 133 0.14 -6.74 12.59
CA VAL A 133 1.22 -5.77 12.72
C VAL A 133 2.44 -6.15 11.89
N CYS A 134 3.21 -5.13 11.49
CA CYS A 134 4.49 -5.26 10.81
C CYS A 134 5.35 -4.04 11.14
N GLY A 135 6.65 -4.15 11.02
CA GLY A 135 7.60 -3.04 11.11
C GLY A 135 7.56 -2.08 9.90
N ASP A 136 6.46 -2.01 9.19
CA ASP A 136 6.20 -1.14 8.03
C ASP A 136 4.86 -0.41 8.21
N SER A 137 4.84 0.91 7.94
CA SER A 137 3.64 1.74 8.11
C SER A 137 2.48 1.30 7.23
N HIS A 138 2.73 0.75 6.03
CA HIS A 138 1.69 0.33 5.09
C HIS A 138 1.02 -1.01 5.45
N THR A 139 1.26 -1.52 6.65
CA THR A 139 0.49 -2.62 7.26
C THR A 139 -1.02 -2.31 7.27
N SER A 140 -1.40 -1.03 7.27
CA SER A 140 -2.81 -0.60 7.12
C SER A 140 -3.51 -1.19 5.88
N THR A 141 -2.75 -1.60 4.84
CA THR A 141 -3.27 -2.32 3.66
C THR A 141 -4.24 -3.45 4.04
N HIS A 142 -3.91 -4.21 5.09
CA HIS A 142 -4.71 -5.37 5.52
C HIS A 142 -6.07 -4.98 6.09
N GLY A 143 -6.27 -3.70 6.45
CA GLY A 143 -7.56 -3.17 6.86
C GLY A 143 -8.64 -3.24 5.78
N ALA A 144 -8.28 -3.40 4.51
CA ALA A 144 -9.20 -3.67 3.40
C ALA A 144 -10.05 -4.94 3.60
N PHE A 145 -9.59 -5.85 4.44
CA PHE A 145 -10.28 -7.09 4.82
C PHE A 145 -11.16 -6.94 6.06
N GLY A 146 -11.29 -5.76 6.65
CA GLY A 146 -11.94 -5.60 7.95
C GLY A 146 -11.08 -6.14 9.10
N SER A 147 -9.76 -5.99 9.00
CA SER A 147 -8.79 -6.29 10.05
C SER A 147 -8.31 -4.99 10.68
N LEU A 148 -7.93 -5.00 11.95
CA LEU A 148 -7.23 -3.89 12.59
C LEU A 148 -5.73 -4.07 12.35
N ALA A 149 -5.21 -3.35 11.35
CA ALA A 149 -3.85 -3.53 10.87
C ALA A 149 -3.07 -2.21 10.88
N PHE A 150 -1.87 -2.22 11.44
CA PHE A 150 -1.06 -0.99 11.55
C PHE A 150 0.44 -1.28 11.71
N GLY A 151 1.25 -0.30 11.28
CA GLY A 151 2.70 -0.32 11.43
C GLY A 151 3.16 -0.12 12.86
N ILE A 152 4.26 -0.77 13.24
CA ILE A 152 4.90 -0.69 14.56
C ILE A 152 6.39 -0.39 14.44
N GLY A 153 6.97 0.20 15.47
CA GLY A 153 8.41 0.47 15.54
C GLY A 153 9.25 -0.79 15.76
N THR A 154 10.55 -0.73 15.46
CA THR A 154 11.47 -1.88 15.59
C THR A 154 11.49 -2.48 17.01
N SER A 155 11.43 -1.65 18.05
CA SER A 155 11.36 -2.13 19.45
C SER A 155 10.04 -2.87 19.72
N GLU A 156 8.93 -2.41 19.13
CA GLU A 156 7.63 -3.06 19.23
C GLU A 156 7.61 -4.40 18.48
N VAL A 157 8.34 -4.51 17.32
CA VAL A 157 8.55 -5.79 16.64
C VAL A 157 9.13 -6.83 17.59
N GLY A 158 10.19 -6.47 18.34
CA GLY A 158 10.78 -7.35 19.36
C GLY A 158 9.79 -7.69 20.49
N HIS A 159 8.99 -6.72 20.93
CA HIS A 159 7.97 -6.94 21.94
C HIS A 159 6.89 -7.93 21.47
N VAL A 160 6.38 -7.75 20.27
CA VAL A 160 5.37 -8.67 19.70
C VAL A 160 5.94 -10.08 19.47
N LEU A 161 7.18 -10.19 18.97
CA LEU A 161 7.85 -11.51 18.87
C LEU A 161 7.89 -12.21 20.23
N ALA A 162 8.28 -11.51 21.31
CA ALA A 162 8.43 -12.08 22.63
C ALA A 162 7.08 -12.42 23.32
N THR A 163 6.01 -11.67 23.06
CA THR A 163 4.78 -11.70 23.88
C THR A 163 3.52 -12.04 23.11
N GLN A 164 3.50 -11.82 21.81
CA GLN A 164 2.32 -11.81 20.93
C GLN A 164 1.30 -10.71 21.30
N CYS A 165 1.72 -9.71 22.03
CA CYS A 165 0.89 -8.59 22.48
C CYS A 165 1.58 -7.26 22.20
N LEU A 166 0.78 -6.19 22.23
CA LEU A 166 1.26 -4.83 22.03
C LEU A 166 0.55 -3.86 22.98
N LEU A 167 1.27 -2.85 23.47
CA LEU A 167 0.71 -1.77 24.27
C LEU A 167 0.17 -0.68 23.34
N GLN A 168 -1.14 -0.41 23.39
CA GLN A 168 -1.77 0.60 22.54
C GLN A 168 -2.86 1.36 23.30
N ARG A 169 -3.02 2.66 22.99
CA ARG A 169 -4.20 3.43 23.39
C ARG A 169 -5.24 3.34 22.29
N LYS A 170 -6.52 3.27 22.69
CA LYS A 170 -7.62 3.25 21.73
C LYS A 170 -7.64 4.55 20.94
N ALA A 171 -7.59 4.44 19.61
CA ALA A 171 -7.72 5.58 18.72
C ALA A 171 -9.17 6.04 18.62
N LYS A 172 -9.37 7.25 18.12
CA LYS A 172 -10.69 7.77 17.70
C LYS A 172 -11.12 7.12 16.39
N THR A 173 -12.38 7.26 16.04
CA THR A 173 -12.99 6.74 14.81
C THR A 173 -13.28 7.85 13.82
N PHE A 174 -13.01 7.60 12.53
CA PHE A 174 -13.25 8.55 11.46
C PHE A 174 -13.93 7.85 10.27
N ALA A 175 -15.17 8.23 9.96
CA ALA A 175 -15.87 7.74 8.78
C ALA A 175 -15.57 8.62 7.56
N ILE A 176 -15.09 8.02 6.48
CA ILE A 176 -14.98 8.68 5.18
C ILE A 176 -15.91 7.95 4.22
N THR A 177 -16.98 8.62 3.84
CA THR A 177 -18.00 8.09 2.94
C THR A 177 -17.81 8.67 1.55
N VAL A 178 -17.65 7.78 0.55
CA VAL A 178 -17.59 8.17 -0.86
C VAL A 178 -18.74 7.51 -1.59
N ASP A 179 -19.64 8.31 -2.11
CA ASP A 179 -20.82 7.83 -2.83
C ASP A 179 -20.83 8.25 -4.30
N GLY A 180 -21.47 7.44 -5.12
CA GLY A 180 -21.59 7.63 -6.56
C GLY A 180 -20.69 6.71 -7.37
N ALA A 181 -20.65 6.94 -8.68
CA ALA A 181 -19.83 6.19 -9.62
C ALA A 181 -18.62 7.01 -10.07
N LEU A 182 -17.46 6.41 -10.09
CA LEU A 182 -16.24 7.03 -10.63
C LEU A 182 -16.35 7.20 -12.15
N ALA A 183 -15.84 8.32 -12.64
CA ALA A 183 -15.74 8.54 -14.09
C ALA A 183 -14.71 7.57 -14.71
N PRO A 184 -14.85 7.19 -16.01
CA PRO A 184 -13.81 6.44 -16.71
C PRO A 184 -12.45 7.15 -16.63
N GLY A 185 -11.39 6.38 -16.38
CA GLY A 185 -10.04 6.93 -16.19
C GLY A 185 -9.70 7.36 -14.78
N VAL A 186 -10.61 7.18 -13.81
CA VAL A 186 -10.41 7.46 -12.38
C VAL A 186 -10.36 6.14 -11.61
N GLY A 187 -9.29 5.89 -10.85
CA GLY A 187 -9.09 4.67 -10.08
C GLY A 187 -9.01 4.91 -8.57
N ALA A 188 -8.82 3.83 -7.82
CA ALA A 188 -8.74 3.86 -6.35
C ALA A 188 -7.62 4.78 -5.82
N LYS A 189 -6.50 4.89 -6.55
CA LYS A 189 -5.41 5.80 -6.19
C LYS A 189 -5.82 7.26 -6.31
N ASP A 190 -6.62 7.61 -7.32
CA ASP A 190 -7.16 8.96 -7.46
C ASP A 190 -8.12 9.28 -6.32
N VAL A 191 -8.95 8.30 -5.91
CA VAL A 191 -9.85 8.44 -4.76
C VAL A 191 -9.07 8.75 -3.49
N VAL A 192 -8.06 7.96 -3.14
CA VAL A 192 -7.32 8.18 -1.89
C VAL A 192 -6.47 9.45 -1.92
N LEU A 193 -5.88 9.81 -3.06
CA LEU A 193 -5.17 11.08 -3.21
C LEU A 193 -6.13 12.28 -3.08
N HIS A 194 -7.32 12.19 -3.67
CA HIS A 194 -8.35 13.22 -3.49
C HIS A 194 -8.77 13.36 -2.03
N ILE A 195 -9.04 12.23 -1.33
CA ILE A 195 -9.35 12.22 0.10
C ILE A 195 -8.24 12.93 0.89
N ILE A 196 -6.97 12.57 0.66
CA ILE A 196 -5.83 13.19 1.36
C ILE A 196 -5.73 14.69 1.03
N GLY A 197 -6.02 15.09 -0.22
CA GLY A 197 -6.10 16.50 -0.60
C GLY A 197 -7.18 17.28 0.17
N VAL A 198 -8.32 16.64 0.43
CA VAL A 198 -9.45 17.24 1.17
C VAL A 198 -9.16 17.35 2.67
N ILE A 199 -8.71 16.26 3.31
CA ILE A 199 -8.54 16.23 4.78
C ILE A 199 -7.14 16.65 5.23
N GLY A 200 -6.16 16.68 4.32
CA GLY A 200 -4.75 16.97 4.62
C GLY A 200 -3.99 15.79 5.20
N VAL A 201 -2.66 15.88 5.24
CA VAL A 201 -1.75 14.83 5.75
C VAL A 201 -1.87 14.56 7.25
N ASN A 202 -2.55 15.43 7.99
CA ASN A 202 -2.77 15.29 9.44
C ASN A 202 -4.24 15.07 9.78
N GLY A 203 -5.14 15.03 8.79
CA GLY A 203 -6.59 14.93 9.02
C GLY A 203 -7.01 13.67 9.76
N GLY A 204 -6.30 12.56 9.56
CA GLY A 204 -6.52 11.29 10.22
C GLY A 204 -5.73 11.09 11.52
N THR A 205 -4.96 12.08 11.99
CA THR A 205 -4.08 11.91 13.16
C THR A 205 -4.88 11.50 14.41
N GLY A 206 -4.44 10.40 15.04
CA GLY A 206 -5.11 9.85 16.22
C GLY A 206 -6.38 9.07 15.93
N HIS A 207 -6.72 8.84 14.66
CA HIS A 207 -7.92 8.12 14.24
C HIS A 207 -7.60 6.80 13.52
N VAL A 208 -8.57 5.91 13.55
CA VAL A 208 -8.72 4.80 12.59
C VAL A 208 -9.81 5.21 11.61
N ILE A 209 -9.49 5.20 10.31
CA ILE A 209 -10.43 5.55 9.25
C ILE A 209 -11.23 4.33 8.85
N GLU A 210 -12.56 4.44 8.76
CA GLU A 210 -13.45 3.48 8.08
C GLU A 210 -13.90 4.10 6.76
N PHE A 211 -13.44 3.53 5.64
CA PHE A 211 -13.87 3.90 4.30
C PHE A 211 -15.21 3.23 3.99
N ARG A 212 -16.20 4.00 3.54
CA ARG A 212 -17.60 3.60 3.38
C ARG A 212 -18.21 4.22 2.12
N GLY A 213 -19.43 3.81 1.80
CA GLY A 213 -20.24 4.38 0.73
C GLY A 213 -20.22 3.52 -0.55
N SER A 214 -21.12 3.84 -1.46
CA SER A 214 -21.38 3.03 -2.65
C SER A 214 -20.18 2.91 -3.58
N THR A 215 -19.33 3.93 -3.67
CA THR A 215 -18.08 3.88 -4.42
C THR A 215 -17.13 2.83 -3.85
N ILE A 216 -16.99 2.78 -2.51
CA ILE A 216 -16.09 1.86 -1.82
C ILE A 216 -16.61 0.41 -1.89
N GLU A 217 -17.92 0.23 -1.77
CA GLU A 217 -18.58 -1.08 -1.88
C GLU A 217 -18.44 -1.68 -3.30
N ALA A 218 -18.42 -0.82 -4.34
CA ALA A 218 -18.20 -1.23 -5.72
C ALA A 218 -16.74 -1.62 -6.07
N MET A 219 -15.77 -1.26 -5.22
CA MET A 219 -14.36 -1.58 -5.44
C MET A 219 -14.08 -3.06 -5.21
N ASP A 220 -13.17 -3.61 -6.03
CA ASP A 220 -12.56 -4.92 -5.77
C ASP A 220 -11.58 -4.86 -4.57
N MET A 221 -11.06 -6.02 -4.15
CA MET A 221 -10.17 -6.09 -3.00
C MET A 221 -8.84 -5.36 -3.22
N GLU A 222 -8.30 -5.37 -4.44
CA GLU A 222 -7.02 -4.73 -4.74
C GLU A 222 -7.15 -3.20 -4.69
N GLN A 223 -8.28 -2.67 -5.14
CA GLN A 223 -8.64 -1.25 -5.03
C GLN A 223 -8.84 -0.82 -3.56
N ARG A 224 -9.55 -1.65 -2.75
CA ARG A 224 -9.71 -1.40 -1.31
C ARG A 224 -8.36 -1.44 -0.56
N MET A 225 -7.45 -2.33 -0.97
CA MET A 225 -6.09 -2.37 -0.43
C MET A 225 -5.31 -1.10 -0.73
N THR A 226 -5.48 -0.49 -1.90
CA THR A 226 -4.88 0.81 -2.26
C THR A 226 -5.37 1.93 -1.33
N LEU A 227 -6.68 2.00 -1.05
CA LEU A 227 -7.26 2.97 -0.11
C LEU A 227 -6.67 2.82 1.29
N CYS A 228 -6.73 1.61 1.84
CA CYS A 228 -6.26 1.34 3.19
C CYS A 228 -4.74 1.53 3.31
N ASN A 229 -3.96 1.17 2.26
CA ASN A 229 -2.52 1.39 2.20
C ASN A 229 -2.18 2.86 2.45
N MET A 230 -2.85 3.78 1.77
CA MET A 230 -2.55 5.20 1.84
C MET A 230 -3.28 5.98 2.95
N SER A 231 -4.03 5.32 3.82
CA SER A 231 -4.60 5.97 5.00
C SER A 231 -3.54 6.58 5.93
N ILE A 232 -2.34 6.00 5.92
CA ILE A 232 -1.19 6.46 6.71
C ILE A 232 -0.69 7.82 6.22
N GLU A 233 -0.80 8.10 4.92
CA GLU A 233 -0.43 9.39 4.33
C GLU A 233 -1.39 10.51 4.73
N ALA A 234 -2.60 10.17 5.18
CA ALA A 234 -3.52 11.10 5.84
C ALA A 234 -3.25 11.26 7.35
N GLY A 235 -2.21 10.61 7.89
CA GLY A 235 -1.85 10.63 9.31
C GLY A 235 -2.64 9.65 10.18
N ALA A 236 -3.49 8.80 9.61
CA ALA A 236 -4.29 7.84 10.37
C ALA A 236 -3.45 6.71 10.97
N ARG A 237 -3.95 6.11 12.06
CA ARG A 237 -3.33 4.92 12.66
C ARG A 237 -3.55 3.67 11.79
N ALA A 238 -4.71 3.56 11.16
CA ALA A 238 -5.11 2.49 10.26
C ALA A 238 -6.24 2.97 9.35
N GLY A 239 -6.42 2.30 8.20
CA GLY A 239 -7.60 2.42 7.35
C GLY A 239 -8.30 1.09 7.28
N MET A 240 -9.62 1.07 7.22
CA MET A 240 -10.43 -0.15 7.24
C MET A 240 -11.57 -0.05 6.23
N VAL A 241 -11.96 -1.19 5.67
CA VAL A 241 -13.22 -1.38 4.93
C VAL A 241 -13.97 -2.53 5.60
N ALA A 242 -15.25 -2.35 5.87
CA ALA A 242 -16.06 -3.42 6.44
C ALA A 242 -16.11 -4.62 5.48
N PRO A 243 -15.87 -5.85 5.97
CA PRO A 243 -15.86 -7.03 5.09
C PRO A 243 -17.27 -7.32 4.56
N ASP A 244 -17.33 -7.67 3.29
CA ASP A 244 -18.55 -8.00 2.56
C ASP A 244 -18.31 -9.21 1.62
N GLN A 245 -19.25 -9.47 0.70
CA GLN A 245 -19.13 -10.59 -0.21
C GLN A 245 -17.87 -10.55 -1.08
N VAL A 246 -17.42 -9.35 -1.51
CA VAL A 246 -16.17 -9.18 -2.28
C VAL A 246 -14.97 -9.70 -1.46
N THR A 247 -14.94 -9.35 -0.17
CA THR A 247 -13.90 -9.83 0.77
C THR A 247 -13.97 -11.35 0.97
N PHE A 248 -15.18 -11.90 1.14
CA PHE A 248 -15.36 -13.33 1.38
C PHE A 248 -14.93 -14.15 0.17
N ASP A 249 -15.32 -13.73 -1.04
CA ASP A 249 -14.96 -14.37 -2.31
C ASP A 249 -13.45 -14.36 -2.52
N PHE A 250 -12.79 -13.24 -2.20
CA PHE A 250 -11.33 -13.15 -2.28
C PHE A 250 -10.66 -14.17 -1.35
N VAL A 251 -11.04 -14.19 -0.06
CA VAL A 251 -10.45 -15.12 0.93
C VAL A 251 -10.73 -16.58 0.58
N ALA A 252 -11.92 -16.89 0.07
CA ALA A 252 -12.30 -18.24 -0.37
C ALA A 252 -11.33 -18.80 -1.42
N ASN A 253 -10.78 -17.93 -2.29
CA ASN A 253 -9.89 -18.31 -3.38
C ASN A 253 -8.40 -18.32 -3.01
N THR A 254 -8.04 -17.96 -1.77
CA THR A 254 -6.64 -18.00 -1.31
C THR A 254 -6.22 -19.40 -0.87
N PRO A 255 -4.92 -19.76 -0.99
CA PRO A 255 -4.44 -21.10 -0.63
C PRO A 255 -4.70 -21.49 0.83
N ARG A 256 -4.60 -20.55 1.77
CA ARG A 256 -4.65 -20.78 3.23
C ARG A 256 -5.87 -20.16 3.89
N GLY A 257 -6.78 -19.60 3.12
CA GLY A 257 -8.11 -19.20 3.61
C GLY A 257 -8.91 -20.44 4.08
N PRO A 258 -9.84 -20.26 5.02
CA PRO A 258 -10.70 -21.36 5.48
C PRO A 258 -11.47 -21.96 4.31
N LYS A 259 -11.81 -23.26 4.40
CA LYS A 259 -12.49 -24.00 3.33
C LYS A 259 -13.70 -24.77 3.90
N GLY A 260 -14.70 -25.04 3.06
CA GLY A 260 -15.87 -25.83 3.42
C GLY A 260 -16.59 -25.30 4.66
N ALA A 261 -16.92 -26.15 5.61
CA ALA A 261 -17.65 -25.78 6.84
C ALA A 261 -16.91 -24.74 7.70
N ASP A 262 -15.56 -24.72 7.67
CA ASP A 262 -14.78 -23.70 8.38
C ASP A 262 -14.93 -22.34 7.73
N PHE A 263 -15.05 -22.29 6.39
CA PHE A 263 -15.34 -21.06 5.66
C PHE A 263 -16.73 -20.53 5.97
N ASP A 264 -17.75 -21.40 5.97
CA ASP A 264 -19.12 -21.00 6.29
C ASP A 264 -19.22 -20.41 7.71
N ALA A 265 -18.56 -21.08 8.67
CA ALA A 265 -18.48 -20.60 10.05
C ALA A 265 -17.69 -19.28 10.18
N ALA A 266 -16.65 -19.09 9.37
CA ALA A 266 -15.89 -17.85 9.32
C ALA A 266 -16.73 -16.69 8.74
N VAL A 267 -17.43 -16.90 7.63
CA VAL A 267 -18.34 -15.92 7.01
C VAL A 267 -19.42 -15.48 7.98
N ALA A 268 -20.03 -16.42 8.71
CA ALA A 268 -21.06 -16.10 9.72
C ALA A 268 -20.51 -15.15 10.81
N ARG A 269 -19.23 -15.29 11.20
CA ARG A 269 -18.56 -14.36 12.14
C ARG A 269 -18.20 -13.04 11.48
N TRP A 270 -17.68 -13.06 10.24
CA TRP A 270 -17.23 -11.87 9.52
C TRP A 270 -18.36 -10.91 9.19
N GLN A 271 -19.56 -11.43 8.88
CA GLN A 271 -20.77 -10.63 8.66
C GLN A 271 -21.17 -9.78 9.87
N GLN A 272 -20.75 -10.14 11.09
CA GLN A 272 -21.04 -9.39 12.31
C GLN A 272 -20.06 -8.21 12.53
N LEU A 273 -19.02 -8.09 11.70
CA LEU A 273 -17.98 -7.07 11.88
C LEU A 273 -18.41 -5.68 11.38
N ARG A 274 -19.35 -5.58 10.43
CA ARG A 274 -19.83 -4.28 9.94
C ARG A 274 -20.21 -3.36 11.11
N SER A 275 -19.95 -2.07 10.97
CA SER A 275 -20.44 -1.06 11.90
C SER A 275 -21.97 -1.15 12.01
N ASP A 276 -22.48 -1.11 13.23
CA ASP A 276 -23.92 -1.20 13.49
C ASP A 276 -24.65 0.02 12.91
N GLU A 277 -25.91 -0.15 12.56
CA GLU A 277 -26.76 0.98 12.22
C GLU A 277 -26.85 1.94 13.42
N GLY A 278 -26.62 3.24 13.16
CA GLY A 278 -26.57 4.27 14.22
C GLY A 278 -25.27 4.29 15.02
N ALA A 279 -24.23 3.56 14.63
CA ALA A 279 -22.89 3.71 15.20
C ALA A 279 -22.38 5.15 14.98
N ARG A 280 -21.76 5.73 16.01
CA ARG A 280 -21.24 7.10 15.97
C ARG A 280 -19.75 7.08 15.75
N PHE A 281 -19.28 7.99 14.90
CA PHE A 281 -17.87 8.26 14.66
C PHE A 281 -17.48 9.60 15.32
N ASP A 282 -16.21 9.70 15.72
CA ASP A 282 -15.66 10.95 16.29
C ASP A 282 -15.51 12.04 15.22
N SER A 283 -15.29 11.64 13.96
CA SER A 283 -15.20 12.52 12.79
C SER A 283 -15.86 11.87 11.59
N GLU A 284 -16.44 12.67 10.70
CA GLU A 284 -17.08 12.20 9.48
C GLU A 284 -16.80 13.16 8.31
N VAL A 285 -16.56 12.62 7.13
CA VAL A 285 -16.44 13.35 5.85
C VAL A 285 -17.22 12.58 4.79
N HIS A 286 -17.94 13.32 3.96
CA HIS A 286 -18.66 12.81 2.80
C HIS A 286 -18.12 13.43 1.52
N ILE A 287 -17.87 12.60 0.50
CA ILE A 287 -17.32 12.97 -0.80
C ILE A 287 -18.21 12.38 -1.89
N ASP A 288 -18.56 13.19 -2.89
CA ASP A 288 -19.22 12.72 -4.10
C ASP A 288 -18.16 12.21 -5.08
N ALA A 289 -18.31 10.98 -5.58
CA ALA A 289 -17.41 10.40 -6.57
C ALA A 289 -17.33 11.23 -7.87
N ALA A 290 -18.37 11.99 -8.19
CA ALA A 290 -18.39 12.88 -9.35
C ALA A 290 -17.36 14.03 -9.27
N ASP A 291 -16.94 14.40 -8.05
CA ASP A 291 -15.92 15.44 -7.83
C ASP A 291 -14.49 14.90 -8.00
N ILE A 292 -14.32 13.58 -8.04
CA ILE A 292 -13.00 12.94 -8.15
C ILE A 292 -12.58 12.86 -9.61
N ARG A 293 -11.41 13.41 -9.90
CA ARG A 293 -10.78 13.43 -11.22
C ARG A 293 -9.41 12.73 -11.15
N PRO A 294 -8.77 12.40 -12.28
CA PRO A 294 -7.39 11.92 -12.27
C PRO A 294 -6.53 12.89 -11.46
N THR A 295 -5.89 12.36 -10.41
CA THR A 295 -5.29 13.17 -9.34
C THR A 295 -3.79 12.88 -9.21
N LEU A 296 -2.97 13.93 -9.17
CA LEU A 296 -1.53 13.84 -8.94
C LEU A 296 -1.10 14.80 -7.82
N THR A 297 0.08 14.58 -7.26
CA THR A 297 0.70 15.51 -6.30
C THR A 297 1.55 16.54 -7.04
N TRP A 298 1.50 17.81 -6.61
CA TRP A 298 2.36 18.87 -7.16
C TRP A 298 3.58 19.19 -6.29
N GLY A 299 3.59 18.76 -5.03
CA GLY A 299 4.63 19.05 -4.05
C GLY A 299 5.34 17.80 -3.55
N THR A 300 5.91 17.89 -2.36
CA THR A 300 6.79 16.88 -1.77
C THR A 300 6.10 15.99 -0.71
N HIS A 301 4.78 15.96 -0.68
CA HIS A 301 3.99 15.08 0.18
C HIS A 301 2.59 14.83 -0.41
N PRO A 302 1.91 13.73 -0.04
CA PRO A 302 0.60 13.34 -0.60
C PRO A 302 -0.52 14.38 -0.41
N GLY A 303 -0.47 15.22 0.62
CA GLY A 303 -1.45 16.31 0.82
C GLY A 303 -1.40 17.42 -0.22
N THR A 304 -0.42 17.40 -1.13
CA THR A 304 -0.35 18.31 -2.28
C THR A 304 -1.09 17.76 -3.51
N ALA A 305 -2.02 16.82 -3.30
CA ALA A 305 -2.80 16.23 -4.37
C ALA A 305 -3.79 17.22 -4.97
N ILE A 306 -3.83 17.28 -6.32
CA ILE A 306 -4.77 18.08 -7.10
C ILE A 306 -5.21 17.30 -8.33
N ALA A 307 -6.36 17.66 -8.89
CA ALA A 307 -6.77 17.14 -10.18
C ALA A 307 -5.78 17.55 -11.28
N VAL A 308 -5.54 16.69 -12.25
CA VAL A 308 -4.54 16.85 -13.32
C VAL A 308 -4.70 18.14 -14.12
N ASP A 309 -5.95 18.58 -14.30
CA ASP A 309 -6.35 19.78 -15.04
C ASP A 309 -6.51 21.02 -14.13
N ALA A 310 -6.35 20.89 -12.81
CA ALA A 310 -6.44 22.00 -11.90
C ALA A 310 -5.13 22.82 -11.85
N PRO A 311 -5.23 24.14 -11.64
CA PRO A 311 -4.03 24.96 -11.43
C PRO A 311 -3.40 24.64 -10.07
N ILE A 312 -2.07 24.56 -10.03
CA ILE A 312 -1.29 24.46 -8.80
C ILE A 312 -1.63 25.66 -7.90
N PRO A 313 -2.02 25.46 -6.64
CA PRO A 313 -2.42 26.55 -5.75
C PRO A 313 -1.27 27.50 -5.45
N ALA A 314 -1.59 28.71 -5.05
CA ALA A 314 -0.59 29.64 -4.51
C ALA A 314 -0.01 29.09 -3.21
N ALA A 315 1.30 29.27 -3.01
CA ALA A 315 1.91 28.92 -1.74
C ALA A 315 1.28 29.77 -0.61
N ASN A 316 0.70 29.10 0.38
CA ASN A 316 0.09 29.72 1.53
C ASN A 316 1.02 29.79 2.76
N ASP A 317 2.14 29.08 2.70
CA ASP A 317 3.17 29.06 3.73
C ASP A 317 4.57 28.76 3.15
N ALA A 318 5.59 28.81 4.00
CA ALA A 318 6.98 28.54 3.61
C ALA A 318 7.22 27.10 3.17
N ALA A 319 6.46 26.12 3.68
CA ALA A 319 6.60 24.72 3.31
C ALA A 319 6.07 24.48 1.90
N ALA A 320 4.92 25.06 1.55
CA ALA A 320 4.35 25.03 0.21
C ALA A 320 5.29 25.69 -0.81
N GLN A 321 5.89 26.86 -0.46
CA GLN A 321 6.85 27.52 -1.32
C GLN A 321 8.10 26.66 -1.54
N LYS A 322 8.64 26.07 -0.48
CA LYS A 322 9.78 25.13 -0.58
C LYS A 322 9.46 23.94 -1.48
N GLY A 323 8.24 23.40 -1.38
CA GLY A 323 7.76 22.32 -2.25
C GLY A 323 7.73 22.72 -3.72
N LEU A 324 7.20 23.91 -4.05
CA LEU A 324 7.20 24.47 -5.40
C LEU A 324 8.62 24.63 -5.95
N ASP A 325 9.52 25.21 -5.15
CA ASP A 325 10.91 25.44 -5.53
C ASP A 325 11.64 24.12 -5.80
N TYR A 326 11.47 23.12 -4.92
CA TYR A 326 12.06 21.79 -5.09
C TYR A 326 11.54 21.07 -6.33
N MET A 327 10.23 21.12 -6.55
CA MET A 327 9.58 20.47 -7.69
C MET A 327 9.77 21.25 -9.00
N HIS A 328 10.31 22.45 -8.97
CA HIS A 328 10.44 23.41 -10.08
C HIS A 328 9.08 23.75 -10.72
N PHE A 329 8.04 23.87 -9.91
CA PHE A 329 6.69 24.22 -10.36
C PHE A 329 6.35 25.68 -10.06
N GLN A 330 5.34 26.17 -10.77
CA GLN A 330 4.82 27.52 -10.63
C GLN A 330 3.34 27.47 -10.30
N SER A 331 2.95 28.23 -9.28
CA SER A 331 1.55 28.45 -8.94
C SER A 331 0.75 28.97 -10.15
N GLY A 332 -0.50 28.54 -10.28
CA GLY A 332 -1.41 28.94 -11.36
C GLY A 332 -1.27 28.14 -12.66
N LYS A 333 -0.25 27.26 -12.79
CA LYS A 333 -0.11 26.34 -13.92
C LYS A 333 -0.69 24.96 -13.58
N ALA A 334 -1.32 24.31 -14.55
CA ALA A 334 -1.73 22.91 -14.40
C ALA A 334 -0.52 21.96 -14.44
N LEU A 335 -0.68 20.75 -13.87
CA LEU A 335 0.33 19.69 -14.01
C LEU A 335 0.36 19.11 -15.43
N ALA A 336 -0.79 19.06 -16.11
CA ALA A 336 -0.90 18.58 -17.48
C ALA A 336 0.09 19.32 -18.41
N GLY A 337 0.76 18.57 -19.30
CA GLY A 337 1.81 19.09 -20.18
C GLY A 337 3.20 19.18 -19.53
N THR A 338 3.36 18.76 -18.25
CA THR A 338 4.68 18.72 -17.61
C THR A 338 5.49 17.53 -18.15
N PRO A 339 6.67 17.72 -18.78
CA PRO A 339 7.51 16.63 -19.25
C PRO A 339 7.96 15.70 -18.13
N VAL A 340 8.01 14.40 -18.40
CA VAL A 340 8.44 13.38 -17.44
C VAL A 340 9.65 12.61 -17.96
N ASP A 341 10.58 12.27 -17.05
CA ASP A 341 11.79 11.52 -17.38
C ASP A 341 11.66 10.03 -17.05
N VAL A 342 10.95 9.72 -15.96
CA VAL A 342 10.83 8.36 -15.42
C VAL A 342 9.37 8.06 -15.06
N VAL A 343 8.93 6.84 -15.35
CA VAL A 343 7.64 6.32 -14.86
C VAL A 343 7.90 5.03 -14.08
N PHE A 344 7.34 4.97 -12.88
CA PHE A 344 7.41 3.77 -12.03
C PHE A 344 6.00 3.27 -11.71
N VAL A 345 5.75 2.00 -12.06
CA VAL A 345 4.56 1.26 -11.65
C VAL A 345 4.99 0.10 -10.77
N GLY A 346 4.44 0.01 -9.56
CA GLY A 346 4.78 -1.01 -8.58
C GLY A 346 4.47 -0.57 -7.16
N SER A 347 5.17 -1.10 -6.20
CA SER A 347 5.04 -0.92 -4.74
C SER A 347 3.89 -1.71 -4.09
N CYS A 348 3.84 -1.70 -2.75
CA CYS A 348 2.72 -2.29 -2.01
C CYS A 348 1.38 -1.58 -2.26
N THR A 349 1.42 -0.36 -2.81
CA THR A 349 0.22 0.40 -3.14
C THR A 349 -0.41 -0.10 -4.44
N ASN A 350 0.38 -0.18 -5.53
CA ASN A 350 -0.11 -0.48 -6.89
C ASN A 350 0.84 -1.42 -7.66
N GLY A 351 1.14 -2.57 -7.07
CA GLY A 351 1.90 -3.65 -7.71
C GLY A 351 1.09 -4.94 -7.85
N ARG A 352 -0.25 -4.87 -7.82
CA ARG A 352 -1.16 -6.03 -7.90
C ARG A 352 -1.57 -6.33 -9.33
N LEU A 353 -2.27 -7.42 -9.53
CA LEU A 353 -2.65 -7.87 -10.88
C LEU A 353 -3.59 -6.90 -11.58
N SER A 354 -4.56 -6.31 -10.89
CA SER A 354 -5.44 -5.28 -11.47
C SER A 354 -4.64 -4.07 -11.95
N ASP A 355 -3.64 -3.62 -11.18
CA ASP A 355 -2.76 -2.52 -11.58
C ASP A 355 -1.97 -2.85 -12.86
N MET A 356 -1.46 -4.09 -12.97
CA MET A 356 -0.75 -4.55 -14.17
C MET A 356 -1.68 -4.59 -15.39
N ARG A 357 -2.95 -4.99 -15.22
CA ARG A 357 -3.97 -4.99 -16.27
C ARG A 357 -4.31 -3.57 -16.74
N GLU A 358 -4.47 -2.62 -15.81
CA GLU A 358 -4.69 -1.19 -16.14
C GLU A 358 -3.53 -0.63 -16.96
N VAL A 359 -2.30 -0.90 -16.57
CA VAL A 359 -1.10 -0.49 -17.31
C VAL A 359 -1.07 -1.11 -18.70
N ALA A 360 -1.34 -2.40 -18.82
CA ALA A 360 -1.37 -3.10 -20.10
C ALA A 360 -2.48 -2.58 -21.03
N GLN A 361 -3.63 -2.20 -20.50
CA GLN A 361 -4.71 -1.57 -21.25
C GLN A 361 -4.25 -0.26 -21.90
N VAL A 362 -3.53 0.57 -21.13
CA VAL A 362 -2.99 1.84 -21.63
C VAL A 362 -1.87 1.60 -22.67
N LEU A 363 -0.96 0.66 -22.40
CA LEU A 363 0.23 0.44 -23.25
C LEU A 363 -0.08 -0.36 -24.54
N ARG A 364 -1.18 -1.08 -24.61
CA ARG A 364 -1.51 -1.95 -25.74
C ARG A 364 -1.53 -1.18 -27.08
N GLY A 365 -0.64 -1.56 -27.99
CA GLY A 365 -0.49 -0.92 -29.31
C GLY A 365 0.10 0.49 -29.26
N ARG A 366 0.67 0.92 -28.13
CA ARG A 366 1.32 2.22 -27.97
C ARG A 366 2.78 2.02 -27.54
N HIS A 367 3.57 3.07 -27.62
CA HIS A 367 4.98 3.08 -27.18
C HIS A 367 5.18 4.13 -26.11
N VAL A 368 6.10 3.83 -25.20
CA VAL A 368 6.65 4.80 -24.26
C VAL A 368 7.37 5.91 -25.07
N ALA A 369 7.14 7.15 -24.73
CA ALA A 369 7.71 8.29 -25.44
C ALA A 369 9.26 8.27 -25.38
N ASP A 370 9.87 8.77 -26.45
CA ASP A 370 11.34 8.88 -26.51
C ASP A 370 11.89 9.69 -25.34
N GLY A 371 12.92 9.16 -24.70
CA GLY A 371 13.56 9.79 -23.54
C GLY A 371 12.91 9.45 -22.19
N VAL A 372 11.74 8.81 -22.16
CA VAL A 372 11.10 8.35 -20.92
C VAL A 372 11.56 6.92 -20.59
N ARG A 373 12.01 6.72 -19.36
CA ARG A 373 12.29 5.39 -18.82
C ARG A 373 11.10 4.89 -18.00
N MET A 374 10.48 3.78 -18.38
CA MET A 374 9.37 3.20 -17.64
C MET A 374 9.72 1.85 -17.04
N LEU A 375 9.49 1.69 -15.71
CA LEU A 375 9.63 0.41 -15.00
C LEU A 375 8.26 -0.07 -14.54
N VAL A 376 7.98 -1.36 -14.77
CA VAL A 376 6.79 -2.06 -14.27
C VAL A 376 7.25 -3.23 -13.40
N VAL A 377 6.92 -3.17 -12.11
CA VAL A 377 7.42 -4.08 -11.09
C VAL A 377 6.23 -4.77 -10.39
N PRO A 378 6.00 -6.06 -10.66
CA PRO A 378 4.97 -6.83 -9.96
C PRO A 378 5.24 -6.87 -8.44
N GLY A 379 4.17 -6.90 -7.63
CA GLY A 379 4.30 -6.92 -6.17
C GLY A 379 4.70 -8.28 -5.60
N SER A 380 4.51 -9.37 -6.35
CA SER A 380 4.85 -10.73 -5.93
C SER A 380 5.15 -11.64 -7.11
N GLU A 381 5.76 -12.80 -6.83
CA GLU A 381 5.96 -13.86 -7.84
C GLU A 381 4.61 -14.41 -8.37
N ILE A 382 3.56 -14.38 -7.55
CA ILE A 382 2.22 -14.78 -7.96
C ILE A 382 1.68 -13.78 -8.98
N VAL A 383 1.71 -12.47 -8.67
CA VAL A 383 1.29 -11.42 -9.62
C VAL A 383 2.08 -11.51 -10.91
N LYS A 384 3.41 -11.69 -10.83
CA LYS A 384 4.27 -11.81 -12.00
C LYS A 384 3.83 -12.98 -12.89
N ARG A 385 3.69 -14.18 -12.32
CA ARG A 385 3.26 -15.37 -13.09
C ARG A 385 1.86 -15.20 -13.70
N GLN A 386 0.91 -14.61 -12.98
CA GLN A 386 -0.42 -14.37 -13.50
C GLN A 386 -0.41 -13.34 -14.64
N ALA A 387 0.32 -12.24 -14.47
CA ALA A 387 0.47 -11.23 -15.50
C ALA A 387 1.19 -11.78 -16.74
N GLU A 388 2.20 -12.64 -16.57
CA GLU A 388 2.89 -13.31 -17.67
C GLU A 388 1.97 -14.31 -18.40
N ALA A 389 1.15 -15.05 -17.67
CA ALA A 389 0.14 -15.95 -18.27
C ALA A 389 -0.93 -15.20 -19.09
N GLU A 390 -1.23 -13.96 -18.74
CA GLU A 390 -2.13 -13.06 -19.49
C GLU A 390 -1.42 -12.32 -20.63
N GLY A 391 -0.11 -12.49 -20.83
CA GLY A 391 0.68 -11.80 -21.86
C GLY A 391 0.96 -10.32 -21.55
N ILE A 392 0.73 -9.87 -20.33
CA ILE A 392 0.92 -8.46 -19.93
C ILE A 392 2.38 -8.04 -20.08
N HIS A 393 3.32 -8.90 -19.70
CA HIS A 393 4.76 -8.66 -19.83
C HIS A 393 5.20 -8.42 -21.29
N GLU A 394 4.56 -9.08 -22.25
CA GLU A 394 4.83 -8.89 -23.68
C GLU A 394 4.37 -7.51 -24.14
N ILE A 395 3.17 -7.07 -23.68
CA ILE A 395 2.64 -5.73 -23.96
C ILE A 395 3.56 -4.65 -23.40
N VAL A 396 4.00 -4.81 -22.15
CA VAL A 396 4.91 -3.88 -21.46
C VAL A 396 6.23 -3.76 -22.22
N ARG A 397 6.85 -4.88 -22.58
CA ARG A 397 8.11 -4.91 -23.34
C ARG A 397 7.95 -4.37 -24.76
N ALA A 398 6.87 -4.72 -25.45
CA ALA A 398 6.57 -4.20 -26.78
C ALA A 398 6.36 -2.67 -26.79
N ALA A 399 5.85 -2.11 -25.70
CA ALA A 399 5.75 -0.67 -25.52
C ALA A 399 7.11 0.00 -25.23
N GLY A 400 8.20 -0.74 -25.01
CA GLY A 400 9.51 -0.20 -24.66
C GLY A 400 9.74 0.00 -23.17
N ALA A 401 8.83 -0.51 -22.31
CA ALA A 401 8.98 -0.45 -20.85
C ALA A 401 9.74 -1.67 -20.31
N GLU A 402 10.35 -1.52 -19.13
CA GLU A 402 11.09 -2.57 -18.43
C GLU A 402 10.13 -3.42 -17.58
N TRP A 403 10.02 -4.71 -17.86
CA TRP A 403 9.34 -5.69 -17.00
C TRP A 403 10.34 -6.27 -16.01
N ARG A 404 10.09 -6.11 -14.72
CA ARG A 404 11.02 -6.39 -13.65
C ARG A 404 10.65 -7.61 -12.80
N GLU A 405 11.60 -8.08 -11.98
CA GLU A 405 11.35 -9.05 -10.93
C GLU A 405 10.63 -8.40 -9.74
N PRO A 406 9.82 -9.18 -8.97
CA PRO A 406 9.04 -8.65 -7.85
C PRO A 406 9.88 -8.04 -6.73
N GLY A 407 9.40 -6.92 -6.15
CA GLY A 407 10.01 -6.24 -5.01
C GLY A 407 9.53 -4.80 -4.84
N CYS A 408 10.01 -4.13 -3.81
CA CYS A 408 9.65 -2.73 -3.53
C CYS A 408 10.25 -1.72 -4.52
N SER A 409 11.42 -2.03 -5.11
CA SER A 409 12.06 -1.24 -6.17
C SER A 409 12.16 0.26 -5.82
N MET A 410 11.78 1.14 -6.76
CA MET A 410 11.81 2.60 -6.57
C MET A 410 10.88 3.13 -5.47
N CYS A 411 10.00 2.31 -4.86
CA CYS A 411 9.14 2.80 -3.78
C CYS A 411 9.97 3.40 -2.63
N ILE A 412 11.11 2.79 -2.31
CA ILE A 412 12.05 3.27 -1.30
C ILE A 412 13.49 3.39 -1.84
N ALA A 413 13.74 2.87 -3.05
CA ALA A 413 15.03 2.96 -3.75
C ALA A 413 16.23 2.33 -2.99
N MET A 414 16.00 1.28 -2.19
CA MET A 414 17.05 0.59 -1.43
C MET A 414 17.76 -0.50 -2.24
N ASN A 415 17.21 -0.89 -3.38
CA ASN A 415 17.68 -2.00 -4.21
C ASN A 415 18.49 -1.57 -5.44
N GLY A 416 18.81 -0.26 -5.56
CA GLY A 416 19.56 0.30 -6.68
C GLY A 416 18.71 0.81 -7.84
N ASP A 417 17.39 0.59 -7.84
CA ASP A 417 16.47 1.25 -8.78
C ASP A 417 16.25 2.70 -8.34
N LEU A 418 16.82 3.64 -9.08
CA LEU A 418 16.86 5.04 -8.70
C LEU A 418 16.35 5.93 -9.83
N VAL A 419 15.81 7.09 -9.45
CA VAL A 419 15.59 8.27 -10.30
C VAL A 419 16.81 9.18 -10.15
N ALA A 420 17.40 9.60 -11.25
CA ALA A 420 18.61 10.41 -11.21
C ALA A 420 18.32 11.84 -10.68
N PRO A 421 19.34 12.54 -10.14
CA PRO A 421 19.18 13.90 -9.67
C PRO A 421 18.63 14.83 -10.75
N GLY A 422 17.64 15.65 -10.38
CA GLY A 422 16.98 16.61 -11.28
C GLY A 422 15.88 16.01 -12.18
N GLN A 423 15.80 14.68 -12.32
CA GLN A 423 14.72 14.03 -13.07
C GLN A 423 13.39 14.11 -12.35
N LEU A 424 12.31 14.17 -13.15
CA LEU A 424 10.92 14.08 -12.68
C LEU A 424 10.35 12.70 -12.95
N ALA A 425 9.89 12.04 -11.90
CA ALA A 425 9.19 10.75 -11.99
C ALA A 425 7.68 10.90 -11.78
N VAL A 426 6.88 10.13 -12.54
CA VAL A 426 5.49 9.82 -12.21
C VAL A 426 5.46 8.42 -11.64
N SER A 427 4.90 8.25 -10.44
CA SER A 427 5.07 7.03 -9.65
C SER A 427 3.79 6.57 -8.98
N THR A 428 3.56 5.27 -8.98
CA THR A 428 2.48 4.65 -8.22
C THR A 428 2.85 4.31 -6.77
N SER A 429 4.04 4.75 -6.30
CA SER A 429 4.42 4.64 -4.89
C SER A 429 3.49 5.46 -3.97
N ASN A 430 3.69 5.36 -2.67
CA ASN A 430 2.82 5.99 -1.67
C ASN A 430 3.38 7.32 -1.12
N ARG A 431 4.67 7.57 -1.24
CA ARG A 431 5.37 8.75 -0.70
C ARG A 431 6.29 9.38 -1.72
N ASN A 432 6.37 10.71 -1.68
CA ASN A 432 7.16 11.51 -2.61
C ASN A 432 7.95 12.65 -1.94
N PHE A 433 8.40 12.45 -0.70
CA PHE A 433 9.26 13.45 -0.06
C PHE A 433 10.59 13.60 -0.82
N GLU A 434 11.26 14.71 -0.60
CA GLU A 434 12.53 15.07 -1.26
C GLU A 434 13.52 13.89 -1.27
N GLY A 435 13.95 13.48 -2.46
CA GLY A 435 14.92 12.39 -2.63
C GLY A 435 14.42 10.96 -2.35
N ARG A 436 13.11 10.74 -2.17
CA ARG A 436 12.53 9.41 -1.86
C ARG A 436 12.95 8.32 -2.85
N GLN A 437 12.98 8.63 -4.14
CA GLN A 437 13.33 7.68 -5.21
C GLN A 437 14.78 7.86 -5.71
N GLY A 438 15.59 8.59 -4.98
CA GLY A 438 17.00 8.87 -5.28
C GLY A 438 17.38 10.30 -4.90
N PRO A 439 18.63 10.57 -4.55
CA PRO A 439 19.09 11.91 -4.17
C PRO A 439 18.77 12.95 -5.25
N GLY A 440 18.05 14.03 -4.90
CA GLY A 440 17.66 15.10 -5.81
C GLY A 440 16.60 14.72 -6.85
N SER A 441 15.95 13.55 -6.71
CA SER A 441 14.82 13.15 -7.55
C SER A 441 13.55 13.89 -7.17
N ARG A 442 12.69 14.15 -8.15
CA ARG A 442 11.37 14.77 -7.98
C ARG A 442 10.30 13.74 -8.35
N THR A 443 9.24 13.61 -7.57
CA THR A 443 8.24 12.55 -7.77
C THR A 443 6.82 13.10 -7.67
N LEU A 444 6.01 12.81 -8.68
CA LEU A 444 4.55 12.95 -8.67
C LEU A 444 3.92 11.60 -8.35
N LEU A 445 3.06 11.54 -7.34
CA LEU A 445 2.24 10.35 -7.11
C LEU A 445 1.05 10.35 -8.06
N ALA A 446 0.75 9.20 -8.65
CA ALA A 446 -0.33 9.04 -9.62
C ALA A 446 -0.91 7.61 -9.56
N SER A 447 -2.09 7.42 -10.15
CA SER A 447 -2.68 6.09 -10.37
C SER A 447 -1.90 5.31 -11.45
N PRO A 448 -2.01 3.97 -11.52
CA PRO A 448 -1.36 3.15 -12.54
C PRO A 448 -1.69 3.60 -13.96
N MET A 449 -2.97 3.93 -14.22
CA MET A 449 -3.42 4.41 -15.52
C MET A 449 -2.81 5.77 -15.86
N SER A 450 -2.79 6.73 -14.91
CA SER A 450 -2.18 8.05 -15.10
C SER A 450 -0.67 7.95 -15.32
N ALA A 451 0.01 7.05 -14.60
CA ALA A 451 1.44 6.81 -14.76
C ALA A 451 1.75 6.22 -16.15
N ALA A 452 1.00 5.20 -16.58
CA ALA A 452 1.19 4.60 -17.89
C ALA A 452 0.86 5.59 -19.04
N TRP A 453 -0.16 6.43 -18.86
CA TRP A 453 -0.52 7.45 -19.86
C TRP A 453 0.56 8.54 -19.96
N ALA A 454 1.11 8.96 -18.83
CA ALA A 454 2.23 9.88 -18.81
C ALA A 454 3.48 9.31 -19.52
N ALA A 455 3.73 8.00 -19.40
CA ALA A 455 4.81 7.33 -20.13
C ALA A 455 4.61 7.37 -21.64
N VAL A 456 3.40 7.14 -22.12
CA VAL A 456 3.05 7.17 -23.57
C VAL A 456 3.13 8.60 -24.12
N LYS A 457 2.66 9.59 -23.35
CA LYS A 457 2.63 10.99 -23.80
C LYS A 457 3.98 11.70 -23.66
N GLY A 458 4.90 11.20 -22.82
CA GLY A 458 6.14 11.88 -22.44
C GLY A 458 5.95 13.06 -21.48
N GLU A 459 4.71 13.26 -21.03
CA GLU A 459 4.30 14.35 -20.16
C GLU A 459 3.09 13.94 -19.30
N VAL A 460 2.84 14.66 -18.23
CA VAL A 460 1.61 14.49 -17.43
C VAL A 460 0.39 14.76 -18.31
N ALA A 461 -0.53 13.82 -18.39
CA ALA A 461 -1.73 13.91 -19.22
C ALA A 461 -2.97 13.37 -18.51
N ASP A 462 -4.13 13.83 -18.96
CA ASP A 462 -5.43 13.45 -18.41
C ASP A 462 -5.87 12.09 -18.98
N THR A 463 -6.03 11.09 -18.11
CA THR A 463 -6.45 9.73 -18.51
C THR A 463 -7.88 9.67 -19.08
N ARG A 464 -8.72 10.67 -18.84
CA ARG A 464 -10.06 10.75 -19.43
C ARG A 464 -10.01 10.85 -20.97
N GLU A 465 -8.89 11.33 -21.54
CA GLU A 465 -8.66 11.35 -23.00
C GLU A 465 -8.70 9.95 -23.62
N LEU A 466 -8.30 8.91 -22.85
CA LEU A 466 -8.32 7.52 -23.34
C LEU A 466 -9.73 7.02 -23.68
N PHE A 467 -10.73 7.54 -22.98
CA PHE A 467 -12.13 7.13 -23.08
C PHE A 467 -12.98 8.08 -23.93
N ALA A 468 -12.49 9.30 -24.19
CA ALA A 468 -13.20 10.27 -25.03
C ALA A 468 -13.31 9.84 -26.50
N GLN A 469 -12.41 8.98 -26.97
CA GLN A 469 -12.37 8.49 -28.36
C GLN A 469 -13.31 7.30 -28.60
N GLU A 470 -13.81 6.63 -27.56
CA GLU A 470 -14.74 5.49 -27.72
C GLU A 470 -16.21 5.92 -27.88
N VAL A 471 -16.52 7.21 -27.66
CA VAL A 471 -17.88 7.77 -27.71
C VAL A 471 -18.15 8.54 -29.03
N ALA A 472 -17.15 8.71 -29.87
CA ALA A 472 -17.22 9.39 -31.16
C ALA A 472 -17.21 8.37 -32.31
#